data_8f39cbebb8086c859250a469464cab14
#
_entry.id   8f39cbebb8086c859250a469464cab14
#
_cell.length_a   1.000
_cell.length_b   1.000
_cell.length_c   1.000
_cell.angle_alpha   90.00
_cell.angle_beta   90.00
_cell.angle_gamma   90.00
#
_symmetry.space_group_name_H-M   'P 1'
#
loop_
_entity.id
_entity.type
_entity.pdbx_description
1 polymer ?
#
loop_
_entity_poly.entity_id
_entity_poly.type
_entity_poly.pdbx_seq_one_letter_code
_entity_poly.pdbx_strand_id
1 'polypeptide(L)'
;MTTLTYPLSRIEGHARVVIDIHDDEVFRADFQAMEMRGFSYYVQGVPAEQITVIVPRICGVCSTAHQVASVKALEDVFGVTPPPLASEIREVLLLGQLIQNQATSLFIFTMPDRVNASSLFDMGEDPEAKARQFSLAQMSLKIRKIGTDLISLAGGQFIHPIK
;
A
#
# COMPACT_ATOMS: atom_id res chain seq x y z
N MET A 1 24.59 -23.48 15.81
CA MET A 1 23.37 -22.66 15.58
C MET A 1 23.75 -21.49 14.68
N THR A 2 23.06 -21.33 13.56
CA THR A 2 23.30 -20.28 12.58
C THR A 2 22.02 -19.46 12.40
N THR A 3 22.10 -18.14 12.51
CA THR A 3 20.95 -17.24 12.26
C THR A 3 21.15 -16.54 10.92
N LEU A 4 20.19 -16.71 10.02
CA LEU A 4 20.12 -16.03 8.75
C LEU A 4 19.07 -14.91 8.82
N THR A 5 19.39 -13.76 8.25
CA THR A 5 18.49 -12.62 8.22
C THR A 5 18.31 -12.14 6.78
N TYR A 6 17.08 -12.17 6.29
CA TYR A 6 16.71 -11.75 4.95
C TYR A 6 15.83 -10.51 5.00
N PRO A 7 16.35 -9.32 4.68
CA PRO A 7 15.50 -8.14 4.50
C PRO A 7 14.60 -8.36 3.30
N LEU A 8 13.31 -8.05 3.45
CA LEU A 8 12.35 -8.13 2.36
C LEU A 8 12.43 -6.88 1.49
N SER A 9 12.40 -7.09 0.18
CA SER A 9 12.27 -6.05 -0.83
C SER A 9 10.94 -6.17 -1.57
N ARG A 10 10.59 -5.19 -2.40
CA ARG A 10 9.36 -5.17 -3.20
C ARG A 10 8.08 -5.16 -2.36
N ILE A 11 8.17 -4.65 -1.14
CA ILE A 11 7.05 -4.43 -0.22
C ILE A 11 6.95 -2.94 0.12
N GLU A 12 5.80 -2.53 0.65
CA GLU A 12 5.66 -1.24 1.33
C GLU A 12 6.03 -1.44 2.80
N GLY A 13 6.77 -0.48 3.38
CA GLY A 13 7.32 -0.58 4.71
C GLY A 13 8.59 -1.43 4.78
N HIS A 14 9.01 -1.77 5.99
CA HIS A 14 10.22 -2.57 6.23
C HIS A 14 9.88 -3.84 7.00
N ALA A 15 10.33 -4.96 6.48
CA ALA A 15 10.22 -6.25 7.14
C ALA A 15 11.44 -7.12 6.83
N ARG A 16 11.66 -8.13 7.65
CA ARG A 16 12.69 -9.15 7.44
C ARG A 16 12.20 -10.51 7.90
N VAL A 17 12.77 -11.55 7.31
CA VAL A 17 12.65 -12.93 7.81
C VAL A 17 13.93 -13.29 8.53
N VAL A 18 13.81 -13.81 9.74
CA VAL A 18 14.90 -14.32 10.55
C VAL A 18 14.71 -15.83 10.68
N ILE A 19 15.74 -16.59 10.31
CA ILE A 19 15.72 -18.05 10.31
C ILE A 19 16.85 -18.54 11.20
N ASP A 20 16.51 -19.29 12.22
CA ASP A 20 17.46 -19.99 13.09
C ASP A 20 17.59 -21.44 12.65
N ILE A 21 18.83 -21.86 12.35
CA ILE A 21 19.18 -23.21 11.90
C ILE A 21 20.02 -23.89 12.98
N HIS A 22 19.64 -25.12 13.33
CA HIS A 22 20.36 -25.99 14.23
C HIS A 22 20.50 -27.38 13.58
N ASP A 23 21.72 -27.90 13.50
CA ASP A 23 22.03 -29.23 12.91
C ASP A 23 21.41 -29.40 11.50
N ASP A 24 21.56 -28.36 10.64
CA ASP A 24 21.03 -28.27 9.27
C ASP A 24 19.49 -28.30 9.15
N GLU A 25 18.78 -28.20 10.25
CA GLU A 25 17.33 -28.10 10.28
C GLU A 25 16.88 -26.69 10.71
N VAL A 26 15.78 -26.20 10.13
CA VAL A 26 15.16 -24.93 10.53
C VAL A 26 14.48 -25.13 11.88
N PHE A 27 15.06 -24.55 12.94
CA PHE A 27 14.51 -24.57 14.27
C PHE A 27 13.38 -23.53 14.44
N ARG A 28 13.56 -22.35 13.85
CA ARG A 28 12.64 -21.24 13.97
C ARG A 28 12.70 -20.36 12.74
N ALA A 29 11.54 -19.83 12.31
CA ALA A 29 11.46 -18.80 11.28
C ALA A 29 10.47 -17.72 11.74
N ASP A 30 10.93 -16.48 11.84
CA ASP A 30 10.16 -15.34 12.26
C ASP A 30 10.01 -14.31 11.15
N PHE A 31 8.78 -13.84 10.94
CA PHE A 31 8.53 -12.62 10.17
C PHE A 31 8.53 -11.43 11.13
N GLN A 32 9.41 -10.47 10.88
CA GLN A 32 9.56 -9.27 11.70
C GLN A 32 9.15 -8.03 10.91
N ALA A 33 7.99 -7.46 11.23
CA ALA A 33 7.60 -6.12 10.78
C ALA A 33 8.36 -5.06 11.59
N MET A 34 9.06 -4.15 10.90
CA MET A 34 10.00 -3.23 11.54
C MET A 34 9.40 -1.86 11.90
N GLU A 35 8.22 -1.54 11.35
CA GLU A 35 7.61 -0.20 11.47
C GLU A 35 6.38 -0.19 12.39
N MET A 36 6.57 -0.55 13.64
CA MET A 36 5.53 -0.39 14.64
C MET A 36 5.46 1.07 15.12
N ARG A 37 4.28 1.71 14.97
CA ARG A 37 4.04 3.10 15.42
C ARG A 37 3.01 3.23 16.55
N GLY A 38 2.62 2.11 17.17
CA GLY A 38 1.77 2.09 18.35
C GLY A 38 0.34 2.61 18.16
N PHE A 39 -0.21 2.60 16.92
CA PHE A 39 -1.56 3.11 16.66
C PHE A 39 -2.63 2.42 17.49
N SER A 40 -2.47 1.12 17.79
CA SER A 40 -3.39 0.36 18.64
C SER A 40 -3.51 0.93 20.06
N TYR A 41 -2.45 1.54 20.57
CA TYR A 41 -2.47 2.23 21.88
C TYR A 41 -2.98 3.67 21.73
N TYR A 42 -2.58 4.35 20.65
CA TYR A 42 -2.95 5.73 20.41
C TYR A 42 -4.46 5.94 20.24
N VAL A 43 -5.16 4.98 19.65
CA VAL A 43 -6.61 5.08 19.42
C VAL A 43 -7.47 4.67 20.63
N GLN A 44 -6.87 4.13 21.70
CA GLN A 44 -7.62 3.74 22.90
C GLN A 44 -8.17 4.98 23.61
N GLY A 45 -9.47 4.98 23.90
CA GLY A 45 -10.16 6.12 24.53
C GLY A 45 -10.46 7.29 23.60
N VAL A 46 -10.08 7.21 22.33
CA VAL A 46 -10.45 8.24 21.33
C VAL A 46 -11.92 8.06 20.92
N PRO A 47 -12.71 9.14 20.80
CA PRO A 47 -14.06 9.06 20.26
C PRO A 47 -14.13 8.35 18.91
N ALA A 48 -15.12 7.48 18.74
CA ALA A 48 -15.22 6.58 17.58
C ALA A 48 -15.22 7.36 16.24
N GLU A 49 -15.85 8.53 16.20
CA GLU A 49 -15.94 9.41 15.03
C GLU A 49 -14.56 9.92 14.55
N GLN A 50 -13.61 10.02 15.47
CA GLN A 50 -12.25 10.47 15.14
C GLN A 50 -11.40 9.35 14.52
N ILE A 51 -11.78 8.09 14.69
CA ILE A 51 -11.03 6.94 14.17
C ILE A 51 -10.91 7.01 12.65
N THR A 52 -11.96 7.42 11.95
CA THR A 52 -11.96 7.57 10.49
C THR A 52 -10.95 8.60 9.97
N VAL A 53 -10.56 9.55 10.80
CA VAL A 53 -9.56 10.58 10.48
C VAL A 53 -8.14 10.12 10.87
N ILE A 54 -8.02 9.31 11.93
CA ILE A 54 -6.74 8.87 12.48
C ILE A 54 -6.16 7.69 11.69
N VAL A 55 -6.95 6.63 11.47
CA VAL A 55 -6.43 5.37 10.90
C VAL A 55 -5.93 5.49 9.46
N PRO A 56 -6.43 6.38 8.58
CA PRO A 56 -5.79 6.61 7.28
C PRO A 56 -4.32 7.04 7.38
N ARG A 57 -3.90 7.58 8.51
CA ARG A 57 -2.52 8.01 8.76
C ARG A 57 -1.57 6.88 9.16
N ILE A 58 -2.09 5.68 9.33
CA ILE A 58 -1.26 4.47 9.53
C ILE A 58 -0.38 4.26 8.31
N CYS A 59 -0.91 4.47 7.12
CA CYS A 59 -0.20 4.22 5.87
C CYS A 59 -0.57 5.29 4.84
N GLY A 60 0.42 5.99 4.31
CA GLY A 60 0.20 7.01 3.27
C GLY A 60 -0.17 6.42 1.91
N VAL A 61 0.36 5.25 1.56
CA VAL A 61 0.12 4.58 0.28
C VAL A 61 -1.25 3.92 0.23
N CYS A 62 -1.76 3.41 1.36
CA CYS A 62 -3.04 2.70 1.46
C CYS A 62 -4.08 3.41 2.34
N SER A 63 -3.97 4.73 2.49
CA SER A 63 -4.80 5.55 3.37
C SER A 63 -6.30 5.42 3.09
N THR A 64 -6.69 5.33 1.82
CA THR A 64 -8.08 5.13 1.39
C THR A 64 -8.67 3.82 1.90
N ALA A 65 -7.90 2.73 1.82
CA ALA A 65 -8.35 1.42 2.30
C ALA A 65 -8.60 1.45 3.82
N HIS A 66 -7.70 2.07 4.58
CA HIS A 66 -7.88 2.28 6.02
C HIS A 66 -9.11 3.12 6.33
N GLN A 67 -9.36 4.18 5.57
CA GLN A 67 -10.54 5.03 5.76
C GLN A 67 -11.82 4.25 5.51
N VAL A 68 -11.96 3.59 4.37
CA VAL A 68 -13.15 2.81 4.02
C VAL A 68 -13.39 1.69 5.04
N ALA A 69 -12.34 0.98 5.46
CA ALA A 69 -12.45 -0.06 6.46
C ALA A 69 -12.95 0.49 7.81
N SER A 70 -12.41 1.62 8.27
CA SER A 70 -12.83 2.24 9.54
C SER A 70 -14.26 2.72 9.51
N VAL A 71 -14.72 3.32 8.41
CA VAL A 71 -16.11 3.77 8.27
C VAL A 71 -17.06 2.57 8.29
N LYS A 72 -16.75 1.49 7.55
CA LYS A 72 -17.58 0.27 7.57
C LYS A 72 -17.65 -0.37 8.96
N ALA A 73 -16.52 -0.41 9.67
CA ALA A 73 -16.51 -0.92 11.05
C ALA A 73 -17.39 -0.10 11.99
N LEU A 74 -17.41 1.23 11.86
CA LEU A 74 -18.29 2.08 12.65
C LEU A 74 -19.77 1.91 12.28
N GLU A 75 -20.07 1.76 10.99
CA GLU A 75 -21.44 1.46 10.53
C GLU A 75 -21.96 0.16 11.14
N ASP A 76 -21.12 -0.89 11.18
CA ASP A 76 -21.47 -2.16 11.82
C ASP A 76 -21.70 -1.99 13.33
N VAL A 77 -20.82 -1.27 14.02
CA VAL A 77 -20.92 -1.04 15.49
C VAL A 77 -22.17 -0.26 15.85
N PHE A 78 -22.50 0.76 15.06
CA PHE A 78 -23.67 1.61 15.34
C PHE A 78 -24.97 1.13 14.66
N GLY A 79 -24.92 0.04 13.89
CA GLY A 79 -26.08 -0.47 13.14
C GLY A 79 -26.60 0.50 12.08
N VAL A 80 -25.71 1.29 11.48
CA VAL A 80 -26.08 2.31 10.49
C VAL A 80 -25.91 1.74 9.08
N THR A 81 -26.93 1.89 8.25
CA THR A 81 -26.88 1.57 6.82
C THR A 81 -26.65 2.86 6.02
N PRO A 82 -25.54 2.97 5.27
CA PRO A 82 -25.28 4.15 4.47
C PRO A 82 -26.26 4.27 3.30
N PRO A 83 -26.56 5.50 2.81
CA PRO A 83 -27.30 5.68 1.58
C PRO A 83 -26.58 5.01 0.39
N PRO A 84 -27.32 4.48 -0.63
CA PRO A 84 -26.70 3.81 -1.78
C PRO A 84 -25.61 4.62 -2.45
N LEU A 85 -25.83 5.90 -2.68
CA LEU A 85 -24.84 6.81 -3.28
C LEU A 85 -23.54 6.89 -2.47
N ALA A 86 -23.62 6.87 -1.14
CA ALA A 86 -22.42 6.87 -0.29
C ALA A 86 -21.61 5.58 -0.48
N SER A 87 -22.27 4.43 -0.64
CA SER A 87 -21.61 3.15 -0.92
C SER A 87 -20.92 3.15 -2.29
N GLU A 88 -21.59 3.70 -3.32
CA GLU A 88 -21.02 3.82 -4.67
C GLU A 88 -19.80 4.75 -4.71
N ILE A 89 -19.86 5.90 -4.02
CA ILE A 89 -18.72 6.82 -3.92
C ILE A 89 -17.53 6.14 -3.23
N ARG A 90 -17.76 5.37 -2.17
CA ARG A 90 -16.70 4.61 -1.48
C ARG A 90 -16.11 3.50 -2.34
N GLU A 91 -16.93 2.88 -3.20
CA GLU A 91 -16.45 1.90 -4.16
C GLU A 91 -15.53 2.55 -5.20
N VAL A 92 -15.92 3.69 -5.77
CA VAL A 92 -15.06 4.48 -6.68
C VAL A 92 -13.75 4.88 -5.99
N LEU A 93 -13.83 5.29 -4.73
CA LEU A 93 -12.66 5.64 -3.93
C LEU A 93 -11.71 4.46 -3.77
N LEU A 94 -12.24 3.28 -3.45
CA LEU A 94 -11.44 2.06 -3.27
C LEU A 94 -10.90 1.54 -4.61
N LEU A 95 -11.66 1.58 -5.68
CA LEU A 95 -11.19 1.22 -7.03
C LEU A 95 -10.07 2.13 -7.50
N GLY A 96 -10.17 3.45 -7.24
CA GLY A 96 -9.09 4.39 -7.50
C GLY A 96 -7.80 4.01 -6.75
N GLN A 97 -7.92 3.63 -5.48
CA GLN A 97 -6.81 3.14 -4.67
C GLN A 97 -6.20 1.84 -5.25
N LEU A 98 -7.03 0.91 -5.68
CA LEU A 98 -6.56 -0.34 -6.28
C LEU A 98 -5.80 -0.09 -7.59
N ILE A 99 -6.32 0.74 -8.49
CA ILE A 99 -5.65 1.11 -9.75
C ILE A 99 -4.28 1.74 -9.46
N GLN A 100 -4.23 2.72 -8.56
CA GLN A 100 -3.00 3.41 -8.20
C GLN A 100 -1.97 2.44 -7.57
N ASN A 101 -2.42 1.60 -6.66
CA ASN A 101 -1.56 0.69 -5.91
C ASN A 101 -1.05 -0.46 -6.79
N GLN A 102 -1.91 -1.07 -7.61
CA GLN A 102 -1.53 -2.13 -8.55
C GLN A 102 -0.56 -1.62 -9.62
N ALA A 103 -0.76 -0.41 -10.13
CA ALA A 103 0.20 0.21 -11.04
C ALA A 103 1.57 0.40 -10.37
N THR A 104 1.60 0.85 -9.11
CA THR A 104 2.84 0.97 -8.35
C THR A 104 3.51 -0.41 -8.15
N SER A 105 2.76 -1.41 -7.72
CA SER A 105 3.27 -2.76 -7.50
C SER A 105 3.82 -3.38 -8.79
N LEU A 106 3.06 -3.31 -9.87
CA LEU A 106 3.46 -3.91 -11.14
C LEU A 106 4.68 -3.22 -11.75
N PHE A 107 4.62 -1.89 -11.90
CA PHE A 107 5.63 -1.16 -12.67
C PHE A 107 6.86 -0.80 -11.84
N ILE A 108 6.70 -0.44 -10.56
CA ILE A 108 7.82 0.03 -9.73
C ILE A 108 8.48 -1.14 -9.00
N PHE A 109 7.71 -2.09 -8.47
CA PHE A 109 8.27 -3.18 -7.69
C PHE A 109 8.58 -4.44 -8.50
N THR A 110 7.71 -4.84 -9.44
CA THR A 110 7.83 -6.13 -10.13
C THR A 110 8.51 -6.04 -11.50
N MET A 111 8.22 -4.97 -12.25
CA MET A 111 8.72 -4.83 -13.63
C MET A 111 10.25 -4.77 -13.73
N PRO A 112 11.00 -4.12 -12.82
CA PRO A 112 12.46 -4.12 -12.89
C PRO A 112 13.05 -5.53 -12.99
N ASP A 113 12.53 -6.49 -12.21
CA ASP A 113 13.00 -7.87 -12.23
C ASP A 113 12.70 -8.56 -13.58
N ARG A 114 11.62 -8.17 -14.26
CA ARG A 114 11.24 -8.70 -15.58
C ARG A 114 12.09 -8.18 -16.72
N VAL A 115 12.64 -6.98 -16.56
CA VAL A 115 13.52 -6.36 -17.57
C VAL A 115 14.99 -6.41 -17.18
N ASN A 116 15.32 -7.16 -16.13
CA ASN A 116 16.66 -7.33 -15.58
C ASN A 116 17.35 -6.00 -15.26
N ALA A 117 16.61 -5.09 -14.64
CA ALA A 117 17.08 -3.78 -14.20
C ALA A 117 16.99 -3.64 -12.69
N SER A 118 17.83 -2.80 -12.09
CA SER A 118 17.79 -2.52 -10.65
C SER A 118 16.55 -1.70 -10.25
N SER A 119 16.06 -0.89 -11.17
CA SER A 119 14.90 -0.01 -11.00
C SER A 119 14.26 0.29 -12.35
N LEU A 120 12.97 0.63 -12.38
CA LEU A 120 12.31 1.12 -13.58
C LEU A 120 12.94 2.43 -14.11
N PHE A 121 13.59 3.19 -13.25
CA PHE A 121 14.25 4.45 -13.57
C PHE A 121 15.76 4.29 -13.87
N ASP A 122 16.29 3.09 -13.72
CA ASP A 122 17.65 2.74 -14.14
C ASP A 122 17.62 2.36 -15.62
N MET A 123 17.92 3.36 -16.45
CA MET A 123 17.72 3.24 -17.90
C MET A 123 18.89 2.59 -18.64
N GLY A 124 19.93 2.11 -17.92
CA GLY A 124 21.08 1.46 -18.54
C GLY A 124 21.75 2.28 -19.65
N GLU A 125 22.67 1.68 -20.40
CA GLU A 125 23.38 2.35 -21.51
C GLU A 125 22.81 2.00 -22.89
N ASP A 126 22.13 0.85 -23.03
CA ASP A 126 21.55 0.40 -24.30
C ASP A 126 20.37 1.28 -24.73
N PRO A 127 20.42 1.92 -25.92
CA PRO A 127 19.37 2.85 -26.36
C PRO A 127 17.98 2.22 -26.51
N GLU A 128 17.91 0.94 -26.94
CA GLU A 128 16.60 0.27 -27.11
C GLU A 128 16.00 -0.11 -25.75
N ALA A 129 16.81 -0.63 -24.84
CA ALA A 129 16.38 -0.92 -23.47
C ALA A 129 15.91 0.36 -22.77
N LYS A 130 16.66 1.45 -22.92
CA LYS A 130 16.32 2.78 -22.40
C LYS A 130 14.99 3.29 -22.91
N ALA A 131 14.75 3.22 -24.23
CA ALA A 131 13.48 3.66 -24.82
C ALA A 131 12.30 2.82 -24.30
N ARG A 132 12.47 1.51 -24.14
CA ARG A 132 11.46 0.59 -23.61
C ARG A 132 11.13 0.89 -22.16
N GLN A 133 12.15 1.05 -21.32
CA GLN A 133 11.98 1.37 -19.90
C GLN A 133 11.31 2.74 -19.71
N PHE A 134 11.70 3.74 -20.51
CA PHE A 134 11.06 5.05 -20.49
C PHE A 134 9.57 4.98 -20.83
N SER A 135 9.21 4.22 -21.87
CA SER A 135 7.81 3.99 -22.25
C SER A 135 7.01 3.33 -21.12
N LEU A 136 7.58 2.31 -20.47
CA LEU A 136 6.96 1.62 -19.31
C LEU A 136 6.79 2.58 -18.12
N ALA A 137 7.80 3.41 -17.83
CA ALA A 137 7.72 4.41 -16.77
C ALA A 137 6.61 5.43 -17.03
N GLN A 138 6.50 5.93 -18.27
CA GLN A 138 5.43 6.85 -18.65
C GLN A 138 4.04 6.20 -18.54
N MET A 139 3.90 4.94 -18.96
CA MET A 139 2.64 4.20 -18.82
C MET A 139 2.26 4.04 -17.35
N SER A 140 3.20 3.65 -16.51
CA SER A 140 3.02 3.54 -15.06
C SER A 140 2.47 4.83 -14.46
N LEU A 141 3.12 5.96 -14.75
CA LEU A 141 2.71 7.26 -14.23
C LEU A 141 1.30 7.66 -14.70
N LYS A 142 0.96 7.37 -15.96
CA LYS A 142 -0.40 7.63 -16.50
C LYS A 142 -1.47 6.80 -15.78
N ILE A 143 -1.23 5.50 -15.61
CA ILE A 143 -2.19 4.62 -14.92
C ILE A 143 -2.33 5.02 -13.45
N ARG A 144 -1.21 5.28 -12.76
CA ARG A 144 -1.25 5.79 -11.38
C ARG A 144 -2.04 7.09 -11.27
N LYS A 145 -1.86 7.99 -12.24
CA LYS A 145 -2.60 9.26 -12.26
C LYS A 145 -4.10 9.05 -12.34
N ILE A 146 -4.59 8.13 -13.15
CA ILE A 146 -6.02 7.80 -13.22
C ILE A 146 -6.53 7.40 -11.82
N GLY A 147 -5.84 6.50 -11.14
CA GLY A 147 -6.21 6.11 -9.79
C GLY A 147 -6.21 7.26 -8.80
N THR A 148 -5.19 8.13 -8.84
CA THR A 148 -5.12 9.31 -7.96
C THR A 148 -6.22 10.34 -8.26
N ASP A 149 -6.58 10.51 -9.52
CA ASP A 149 -7.65 11.42 -9.94
C ASP A 149 -9.03 10.91 -9.46
N LEU A 150 -9.28 9.59 -9.53
CA LEU A 150 -10.50 8.97 -8.99
C LEU A 150 -10.59 9.14 -7.47
N ILE A 151 -9.50 8.91 -6.74
CA ILE A 151 -9.46 9.13 -5.29
C ILE A 151 -9.74 10.60 -4.96
N SER A 152 -9.11 11.52 -5.68
CA SER A 152 -9.30 12.97 -5.46
C SER A 152 -10.72 13.43 -5.78
N LEU A 153 -11.34 12.86 -6.83
CA LEU A 153 -12.70 13.14 -7.22
C LEU A 153 -13.69 12.69 -6.14
N ALA A 154 -13.57 11.47 -5.68
CA ALA A 154 -14.47 10.85 -4.70
C ALA A 154 -14.19 11.32 -3.26
N GLY A 155 -12.92 11.47 -2.90
CA GLY A 155 -12.44 11.72 -1.54
C GLY A 155 -11.99 13.15 -1.26
N GLY A 156 -12.00 14.04 -2.26
CA GLY A 156 -11.57 15.42 -2.16
C GLY A 156 -10.07 15.64 -2.25
N GLN A 157 -9.25 14.65 -1.87
CA GLN A 157 -7.80 14.66 -2.01
C GLN A 157 -7.24 13.23 -2.12
N PHE A 158 -6.07 13.10 -2.72
CA PHE A 158 -5.46 11.79 -2.97
C PHE A 158 -4.96 11.10 -1.69
N ILE A 159 -4.18 11.81 -0.86
CA ILE A 159 -3.63 11.25 0.38
C ILE A 159 -4.52 11.67 1.54
N HIS A 160 -4.93 10.70 2.35
CA HIS A 160 -5.87 10.89 3.46
C HIS A 160 -7.17 11.55 3.00
N PRO A 161 -8.00 10.88 2.18
CA PRO A 161 -9.30 11.40 1.75
C PRO A 161 -10.13 11.86 2.95
N ILE A 162 -10.93 12.92 2.76
CA ILE A 162 -11.67 13.60 3.85
C ILE A 162 -13.18 13.66 3.62
N LYS A 163 -13.68 13.17 2.48
CA LYS A 163 -15.12 13.12 2.14
C LYS A 163 -15.64 11.70 2.18
#